data_08dd6485d19f679928124b9928b94b89
#
_entry.id   08dd6485d19f679928124b9928b94b89
#
_cell.length_a   1.000
_cell.length_b   1.000
_cell.length_c   1.000
_cell.angle_alpha   90.00
_cell.angle_beta   90.00
_cell.angle_gamma   90.00
#
_symmetry.space_group_name_H-M   'P 1'
#
loop_
_entity.id
_entity.type
_entity.pdbx_description
1 polymer ?
#
loop_
_entity_poly.entity_id
_entity_poly.type
_entity_poly.pdbx_seq_one_letter_code
_entity_poly.pdbx_strand_id
1 'polypeptide(L)'
;LIVDQIHTFIGQFHILEGVSLQVPKGAITVMLGRNGAGKTTTLKSILGLTPPREGKIIFDGMEIQGKRAFNIANLGIGYVPEHRAIFRALSVMENLKLAERKNGDFNRNADFIFNLFPDLKRLYKLPGNHLSGGQQQMLAVARALVPDNKLLLIDEPSEGLAPILIQQMMEAIRVLCQKTTVLLVEQNFLMASQLAKNYTIIDDGKSVQNGLMENLVNDSD
;
A
#
# COMPACT_ATOMS: atom_id res chain seq x y z
N LEU A 1 -11.81 -6.12 0.41
CA LEU A 1 -12.01 -5.13 -0.64
C LEU A 1 -12.39 -5.85 -1.93
N ILE A 2 -13.37 -5.30 -2.63
CA ILE A 2 -13.76 -5.73 -3.98
C ILE A 2 -13.75 -4.50 -4.87
N VAL A 3 -13.05 -4.59 -5.98
CA VAL A 3 -13.07 -3.63 -7.08
C VAL A 3 -13.69 -4.33 -8.27
N ASP A 4 -14.72 -3.75 -8.86
CA ASP A 4 -15.50 -4.37 -9.93
C ASP A 4 -15.66 -3.40 -11.10
N GLN A 5 -15.05 -3.76 -12.23
CA GLN A 5 -15.12 -3.08 -13.53
C GLN A 5 -14.97 -1.55 -13.43
N ILE A 6 -13.95 -1.08 -12.71
CA ILE A 6 -13.74 0.36 -12.60
C ILE A 6 -13.11 0.95 -13.86
N HIS A 7 -13.67 2.08 -14.30
CA HIS A 7 -13.15 2.90 -15.38
C HIS A 7 -12.73 4.27 -14.84
N THR A 8 -11.45 4.58 -14.97
CA THR A 8 -10.87 5.80 -14.40
C THR A 8 -10.18 6.63 -15.47
N PHE A 9 -10.41 7.93 -15.42
CA PHE A 9 -9.86 8.88 -16.36
C PHE A 9 -8.97 9.91 -15.64
N ILE A 10 -7.87 10.30 -16.29
CA ILE A 10 -7.03 11.43 -15.89
C ILE A 10 -7.10 12.47 -17.03
N GLY A 11 -7.80 13.57 -16.78
CA GLY A 11 -8.17 14.49 -17.84
C GLY A 11 -9.05 13.81 -18.89
N GLN A 12 -8.56 13.77 -20.14
CA GLN A 12 -9.23 13.09 -21.25
C GLN A 12 -8.75 11.62 -21.46
N PHE A 13 -7.70 11.20 -20.79
CA PHE A 13 -7.11 9.87 -20.99
C PHE A 13 -7.85 8.83 -20.14
N HIS A 14 -8.29 7.75 -20.80
CA HIS A 14 -8.87 6.59 -20.16
C HIS A 14 -7.73 5.68 -19.67
N ILE A 15 -7.48 5.66 -18.38
CA ILE A 15 -6.33 4.97 -17.75
C ILE A 15 -6.69 3.59 -17.26
N LEU A 16 -7.89 3.43 -16.68
CA LEU A 16 -8.38 2.12 -16.25
C LEU A 16 -9.62 1.78 -17.07
N GLU A 17 -9.57 0.63 -17.71
CA GLU A 17 -10.57 0.16 -18.68
C GLU A 17 -11.24 -1.15 -18.21
N GLY A 18 -11.90 -1.11 -17.04
CA GLY A 18 -12.59 -2.27 -16.49
C GLY A 18 -11.73 -3.09 -15.54
N VAL A 19 -10.95 -2.44 -14.67
CA VAL A 19 -10.15 -3.13 -13.65
C VAL A 19 -11.04 -3.77 -12.60
N SER A 20 -10.81 -5.07 -12.36
CA SER A 20 -11.46 -5.85 -11.31
C SER A 20 -10.42 -6.60 -10.47
N LEU A 21 -10.56 -6.55 -9.14
CA LEU A 21 -9.72 -7.34 -8.23
C LEU A 21 -10.43 -7.59 -6.90
N GLN A 22 -9.95 -8.60 -6.19
CA GLN A 22 -10.43 -8.93 -4.86
C GLN A 22 -9.26 -9.03 -3.88
N VAL A 23 -9.44 -8.44 -2.69
CA VAL A 23 -8.48 -8.50 -1.60
C VAL A 23 -9.16 -9.14 -0.40
N PRO A 24 -8.96 -10.46 -0.19
CA PRO A 24 -9.51 -11.17 0.96
C PRO A 24 -8.98 -10.60 2.28
N LYS A 25 -9.84 -10.57 3.30
CA LYS A 25 -9.48 -10.09 4.63
C LYS A 25 -8.37 -10.94 5.24
N GLY A 26 -7.39 -10.30 5.86
CA GLY A 26 -6.28 -10.97 6.55
C GLY A 26 -5.27 -11.64 5.61
N ALA A 27 -5.27 -11.28 4.32
CA ALA A 27 -4.30 -11.81 3.35
C ALA A 27 -3.47 -10.67 2.72
N ILE A 28 -2.33 -11.03 2.16
CA ILE A 28 -1.58 -10.20 1.23
C ILE A 28 -2.05 -10.56 -0.17
N THR A 29 -2.57 -9.57 -0.88
CA THR A 29 -2.84 -9.66 -2.32
C THR A 29 -1.87 -8.75 -3.04
N VAL A 30 -1.22 -9.23 -4.10
CA VAL A 30 -0.34 -8.40 -4.91
C VAL A 30 -1.00 -8.03 -6.22
N MET A 31 -0.80 -6.79 -6.62
CA MET A 31 -1.12 -6.28 -7.95
C MET A 31 0.17 -6.17 -8.74
N LEU A 32 0.32 -6.99 -9.76
CA LEU A 32 1.47 -7.06 -10.66
C LEU A 32 1.17 -6.33 -11.97
N GLY A 33 2.20 -5.84 -12.63
CA GLY A 33 2.09 -5.22 -13.95
C GLY A 33 3.28 -4.32 -14.26
N ARG A 34 3.45 -4.00 -15.53
CA ARG A 34 4.52 -3.10 -15.99
C ARG A 34 4.31 -1.66 -15.50
N ASN A 35 5.35 -0.83 -15.64
CA ASN A 35 5.22 0.61 -15.43
C ASN A 35 4.21 1.18 -16.42
N GLY A 36 3.31 2.04 -15.92
CA GLY A 36 2.24 2.61 -16.73
C GLY A 36 0.99 1.73 -16.90
N ALA A 37 0.98 0.47 -16.43
CA ALA A 37 -0.16 -0.44 -16.58
C ALA A 37 -1.45 0.01 -15.84
N GLY A 38 -1.38 1.02 -14.96
CA GLY A 38 -2.55 1.51 -14.21
C GLY A 38 -2.56 1.15 -12.72
N LYS A 39 -1.52 0.49 -12.18
CA LYS A 39 -1.45 0.02 -10.79
C LYS A 39 -1.68 1.15 -9.77
N THR A 40 -0.85 2.19 -9.80
CA THR A 40 -0.97 3.35 -8.91
C THR A 40 -2.31 4.08 -9.10
N THR A 41 -2.82 4.15 -10.33
CA THR A 41 -4.14 4.74 -10.63
C THR A 41 -5.25 3.93 -9.98
N THR A 42 -5.15 2.59 -9.97
CA THR A 42 -6.08 1.72 -9.25
C THR A 42 -6.08 2.00 -7.75
N LEU A 43 -4.90 2.13 -7.12
CA LEU A 43 -4.82 2.52 -5.71
C LEU A 43 -5.44 3.91 -5.46
N LYS A 44 -5.14 4.89 -6.32
CA LYS A 44 -5.72 6.24 -6.21
C LYS A 44 -7.24 6.25 -6.40
N SER A 45 -7.77 5.35 -7.25
CA SER A 45 -9.21 5.18 -7.42
C SER A 45 -9.87 4.63 -6.15
N ILE A 46 -9.26 3.61 -5.53
CA ILE A 46 -9.71 3.04 -4.25
C ILE A 46 -9.71 4.11 -3.15
N LEU A 47 -8.69 4.96 -3.12
CA LEU A 47 -8.54 6.03 -2.12
C LEU A 47 -9.42 7.27 -2.37
N GLY A 48 -10.15 7.32 -3.49
CA GLY A 48 -10.95 8.50 -3.85
C GLY A 48 -10.11 9.73 -4.25
N LEU A 49 -8.82 9.53 -4.55
CA LEU A 49 -7.92 10.58 -5.06
C LEU A 49 -8.12 10.82 -6.57
N THR A 50 -8.47 9.76 -7.29
CA THR A 50 -8.85 9.80 -8.71
C THR A 50 -10.06 8.88 -8.87
N PRO A 51 -11.28 9.36 -8.50
CA PRO A 51 -12.46 8.50 -8.43
C PRO A 51 -12.83 7.94 -9.81
N PRO A 52 -13.23 6.66 -9.89
CA PRO A 52 -13.69 6.05 -11.14
C PRO A 52 -14.99 6.71 -11.59
N ARG A 53 -15.20 6.79 -12.92
CA ARG A 53 -16.47 7.25 -13.52
C ARG A 53 -17.51 6.15 -13.55
N GLU A 54 -17.07 4.90 -13.70
CA GLU A 54 -17.92 3.71 -13.80
C GLU A 54 -17.32 2.57 -12.95
N GLY A 55 -18.14 1.57 -12.65
CA GLY A 55 -17.77 0.43 -11.82
C GLY A 55 -18.02 0.66 -10.34
N LYS A 56 -17.62 -0.30 -9.51
CA LYS A 56 -17.87 -0.28 -8.07
C LYS A 56 -16.61 -0.59 -7.26
N ILE A 57 -16.53 0.02 -6.09
CA ILE A 57 -15.51 -0.29 -5.08
C ILE A 57 -16.24 -0.54 -3.77
N ILE A 58 -16.13 -1.77 -3.26
CA ILE A 58 -16.79 -2.20 -2.04
C ILE A 58 -15.74 -2.52 -0.97
N PHE A 59 -15.79 -1.84 0.15
CA PHE A 59 -14.94 -2.07 1.29
C PHE A 59 -15.77 -2.37 2.54
N ASP A 60 -15.53 -3.53 3.17
CA ASP A 60 -16.22 -3.97 4.38
C ASP A 60 -17.77 -3.93 4.21
N GLY A 61 -18.26 -4.36 3.03
CA GLY A 61 -19.69 -4.37 2.66
C GLY A 61 -20.27 -3.01 2.24
N MET A 62 -19.48 -1.95 2.22
CA MET A 62 -19.93 -0.61 1.89
C MET A 62 -19.36 -0.16 0.55
N GLU A 63 -20.18 0.40 -0.33
CA GLU A 63 -19.70 1.12 -1.54
C GLU A 63 -18.97 2.40 -1.15
N ILE A 64 -17.75 2.55 -1.67
CA ILE A 64 -16.87 3.67 -1.34
C ILE A 64 -16.49 4.54 -2.54
N GLN A 65 -16.76 4.11 -3.78
CA GLN A 65 -16.51 4.94 -4.96
C GLN A 65 -17.25 6.28 -4.84
N GLY A 66 -16.60 7.36 -5.25
CA GLY A 66 -17.13 8.72 -5.14
C GLY A 66 -17.10 9.34 -3.74
N LYS A 67 -16.70 8.59 -2.71
CA LYS A 67 -16.45 9.19 -1.38
C LYS A 67 -15.16 10.02 -1.42
N ARG A 68 -15.12 11.09 -0.61
CA ARG A 68 -13.89 11.90 -0.45
C ARG A 68 -12.80 11.08 0.24
N ALA A 69 -11.53 11.30 -0.15
CA ALA A 69 -10.39 10.54 0.35
C ALA A 69 -10.29 10.50 1.88
N PHE A 70 -10.58 11.59 2.60
CA PHE A 70 -10.54 11.60 4.06
C PHE A 70 -11.62 10.71 4.69
N ASN A 71 -12.79 10.59 4.07
CA ASN A 71 -13.84 9.67 4.54
C ASN A 71 -13.41 8.22 4.34
N ILE A 72 -12.76 7.91 3.20
CA ILE A 72 -12.21 6.58 2.91
C ILE A 72 -11.12 6.22 3.91
N ALA A 73 -10.21 7.16 4.20
CA ALA A 73 -9.18 6.96 5.21
C ALA A 73 -9.79 6.64 6.59
N ASN A 74 -10.86 7.32 6.97
CA ASN A 74 -11.56 7.11 8.25
C ASN A 74 -12.28 5.75 8.35
N LEU A 75 -12.52 5.05 7.23
CA LEU A 75 -13.01 3.66 7.25
C LEU A 75 -11.91 2.66 7.67
N GLY A 76 -10.67 3.09 7.77
CA GLY A 76 -9.53 2.27 8.14
C GLY A 76 -8.70 1.82 6.93
N ILE A 77 -8.65 2.60 5.86
CA ILE A 77 -7.76 2.37 4.72
C ILE A 77 -6.53 3.26 4.87
N GLY A 78 -5.35 2.65 4.96
CA GLY A 78 -4.04 3.32 4.97
C GLY A 78 -3.38 3.26 3.59
N TYR A 79 -2.41 4.15 3.35
CA TYR A 79 -1.68 4.22 2.08
C TYR A 79 -0.21 4.55 2.29
N VAL A 80 0.64 3.78 1.65
CA VAL A 80 2.09 4.04 1.50
C VAL A 80 2.35 4.27 0.02
N PRO A 81 2.60 5.52 -0.40
CA PRO A 81 2.88 5.83 -1.79
C PRO A 81 4.31 5.47 -2.18
N GLU A 82 4.53 5.19 -3.47
CA GLU A 82 5.82 4.90 -4.11
C GLU A 82 6.91 5.92 -3.74
N HIS A 83 6.59 7.20 -3.80
CA HIS A 83 7.55 8.29 -3.55
C HIS A 83 7.74 8.64 -2.06
N ARG A 84 7.56 7.66 -1.16
CA ARG A 84 7.76 7.77 0.30
C ARG A 84 6.90 8.82 0.99
N ALA A 85 6.71 10.02 0.42
CA ALA A 85 5.87 11.13 0.89
C ALA A 85 6.06 11.49 2.38
N ILE A 86 7.32 11.48 2.86
CA ILE A 86 7.66 11.92 4.21
C ILE A 86 7.86 13.44 4.26
N PHE A 87 7.65 14.04 5.42
CA PHE A 87 7.97 15.44 5.67
C PHE A 87 9.46 15.57 6.00
N ARG A 88 10.27 15.92 5.01
CA ARG A 88 11.73 15.91 5.09
C ARG A 88 12.31 16.85 6.14
N ALA A 89 11.66 18.00 6.38
CA ALA A 89 12.10 18.99 7.36
C ALA A 89 11.72 18.61 8.81
N LEU A 90 10.77 17.69 8.99
CA LEU A 90 10.31 17.24 10.29
C LEU A 90 11.11 16.04 10.76
N SER A 91 11.28 15.92 12.07
CA SER A 91 11.89 14.73 12.69
C SER A 91 11.06 13.47 12.44
N VAL A 92 11.67 12.30 12.67
CA VAL A 92 10.98 11.01 12.63
C VAL A 92 9.75 11.05 13.55
N MET A 93 9.91 11.54 14.77
CA MET A 93 8.81 11.69 15.74
C MET A 93 7.65 12.53 15.20
N GLU A 94 7.96 13.71 14.66
CA GLU A 94 6.94 14.62 14.15
C GLU A 94 6.24 14.02 12.93
N ASN A 95 6.97 13.33 12.06
CA ASN A 95 6.38 12.57 10.96
C ASN A 95 5.38 11.53 11.43
N LEU A 96 5.70 10.78 12.49
CA LEU A 96 4.82 9.77 13.08
C LEU A 96 3.60 10.42 13.76
N LYS A 97 3.79 11.44 14.55
CA LYS A 97 2.69 12.16 15.22
C LYS A 97 1.71 12.79 14.25
N LEU A 98 2.18 13.37 13.14
CA LEU A 98 1.31 13.94 12.11
C LEU A 98 0.44 12.89 11.38
N ALA A 99 0.77 11.62 11.52
CA ALA A 99 -0.01 10.54 10.91
C ALA A 99 -1.19 10.07 11.79
N GLU A 100 -1.34 10.58 13.00
CA GLU A 100 -2.47 10.26 13.87
C GLU A 100 -3.81 10.67 13.22
N ARG A 101 -4.77 9.77 13.20
CA ARG A 101 -6.18 10.07 12.88
C ARG A 101 -6.98 10.41 14.14
N LYS A 102 -6.60 9.79 15.26
CA LYS A 102 -7.17 10.05 16.57
C LYS A 102 -6.04 10.32 17.54
N ASN A 103 -6.30 11.21 18.49
CA ASN A 103 -5.33 11.51 19.53
C ASN A 103 -4.88 10.22 20.25
N GLY A 104 -3.57 10.01 20.34
CA GLY A 104 -2.96 8.86 20.98
C GLY A 104 -2.78 7.63 20.08
N ASP A 105 -3.09 7.69 18.77
CA ASP A 105 -2.83 6.59 17.83
C ASP A 105 -1.36 6.19 17.85
N PHE A 106 -0.46 7.18 17.83
CA PHE A 106 0.97 6.92 17.87
C PHE A 106 1.39 6.20 19.17
N ASN A 107 0.94 6.68 20.31
CA ASN A 107 1.31 6.07 21.60
C ASN A 107 0.85 4.61 21.71
N ARG A 108 -0.33 4.27 21.16
CA ARG A 108 -0.83 2.88 21.13
C ARG A 108 0.01 1.96 20.25
N ASN A 109 0.51 2.47 19.13
CA ASN A 109 1.20 1.67 18.13
C ASN A 109 2.72 1.85 18.13
N ALA A 110 3.27 2.73 18.98
CA ALA A 110 4.70 3.06 19.00
C ALA A 110 5.60 1.84 19.23
N ASP A 111 5.29 0.97 20.18
CA ASP A 111 6.09 -0.22 20.45
C ASP A 111 6.07 -1.18 19.27
N PHE A 112 4.91 -1.38 18.64
CA PHE A 112 4.80 -2.21 17.44
C PHE A 112 5.63 -1.62 16.29
N ILE A 113 5.53 -0.32 16.03
CA ILE A 113 6.28 0.38 14.98
C ILE A 113 7.80 0.27 15.22
N PHE A 114 8.25 0.50 16.45
CA PHE A 114 9.68 0.47 16.77
C PHE A 114 10.26 -0.94 16.88
N ASN A 115 9.44 -1.95 17.18
CA ASN A 115 9.85 -3.34 17.07
C ASN A 115 10.03 -3.76 15.60
N LEU A 116 9.17 -3.24 14.72
CA LEU A 116 9.24 -3.49 13.29
C LEU A 116 10.41 -2.75 12.62
N PHE A 117 10.65 -1.51 13.05
CA PHE A 117 11.68 -0.61 12.52
C PHE A 117 12.56 -0.04 13.64
N PRO A 118 13.49 -0.84 14.24
CA PRO A 118 14.31 -0.40 15.38
C PRO A 118 15.16 0.84 15.07
N ASP A 119 15.60 1.01 13.83
CA ASP A 119 16.38 2.17 13.40
C ASP A 119 15.63 3.47 13.59
N LEU A 120 14.32 3.50 13.35
CA LEU A 120 13.52 4.71 13.53
C LEU A 120 13.50 5.17 14.99
N LYS A 121 13.57 4.24 15.95
CA LYS A 121 13.68 4.58 17.37
C LYS A 121 15.01 5.29 17.69
N ARG A 122 16.11 4.80 17.12
CA ARG A 122 17.44 5.42 17.28
C ARG A 122 17.51 6.80 16.63
N LEU A 123 16.84 6.95 15.50
CA LEU A 123 16.84 8.15 14.67
C LEU A 123 15.68 9.12 14.99
N TYR A 124 14.98 8.89 16.11
CA TYR A 124 13.71 9.50 16.48
C TYR A 124 13.68 11.04 16.40
N LYS A 125 14.82 11.68 16.77
CA LYS A 125 14.96 13.15 16.76
C LYS A 125 15.54 13.72 15.46
N LEU A 126 16.01 12.87 14.53
CA LEU A 126 16.62 13.35 13.30
C LEU A 126 15.55 13.77 12.28
N PRO A 127 15.77 14.88 11.56
CA PRO A 127 14.94 15.26 10.42
C PRO A 127 14.95 14.22 9.30
N GLY A 128 13.84 14.09 8.58
CA GLY A 128 13.68 13.12 7.51
C GLY A 128 14.68 13.25 6.36
N ASN A 129 15.22 14.45 6.11
CA ASN A 129 16.27 14.69 5.10
C ASN A 129 17.65 14.12 5.49
N HIS A 130 17.88 13.78 6.77
CA HIS A 130 19.10 13.13 7.24
C HIS A 130 19.02 11.60 7.21
N LEU A 131 17.88 11.04 6.85
CA LEU A 131 17.67 9.61 6.73
C LEU A 131 18.18 9.10 5.38
N SER A 132 18.75 7.88 5.37
CA SER A 132 19.02 7.16 4.11
C SER A 132 17.73 6.86 3.35
N GLY A 133 17.83 6.53 2.05
CA GLY A 133 16.67 6.20 1.24
C GLY A 133 15.83 5.05 1.84
N GLY A 134 16.48 4.00 2.34
CA GLY A 134 15.78 2.88 3.01
C GLY A 134 15.11 3.29 4.32
N GLN A 135 15.76 4.12 5.14
CA GLN A 135 15.17 4.64 6.38
C GLN A 135 13.97 5.55 6.10
N GLN A 136 14.02 6.35 5.01
CA GLN A 136 12.87 7.13 4.55
C GLN A 136 11.70 6.23 4.13
N GLN A 137 11.98 5.10 3.47
CA GLN A 137 10.96 4.12 3.09
C GLN A 137 10.35 3.45 4.32
N MET A 138 11.19 3.04 5.29
CA MET A 138 10.71 2.51 6.57
C MET A 138 9.84 3.53 7.31
N LEU A 139 10.22 4.81 7.30
CA LEU A 139 9.42 5.88 7.90
C LEU A 139 8.08 6.07 7.18
N ALA A 140 8.05 5.96 5.85
CA ALA A 140 6.81 6.05 5.08
C ALA A 140 5.83 4.93 5.46
N VAL A 141 6.31 3.69 5.58
CA VAL A 141 5.50 2.56 6.06
C VAL A 141 5.08 2.77 7.52
N ALA A 142 6.03 3.15 8.40
CA ALA A 142 5.75 3.39 9.81
C ALA A 142 4.65 4.44 10.04
N ARG A 143 4.63 5.51 9.25
CA ARG A 143 3.57 6.53 9.28
C ARG A 143 2.19 5.95 8.98
N ALA A 144 2.11 5.05 8.00
CA ALA A 144 0.84 4.39 7.66
C ALA A 144 0.37 3.42 8.76
N LEU A 145 1.26 3.02 9.69
CA LEU A 145 0.95 2.15 10.82
C LEU A 145 0.56 2.89 12.09
N VAL A 146 0.69 4.21 12.11
CA VAL A 146 0.30 5.01 13.29
C VAL A 146 -1.19 4.87 13.57
N PRO A 147 -2.11 5.06 12.62
CA PRO A 147 -3.51 4.75 12.84
C PRO A 147 -3.77 3.26 12.65
N ASP A 148 -4.77 2.73 13.36
CA ASP A 148 -5.26 1.38 13.13
C ASP A 148 -5.92 1.29 11.75
N ASN A 149 -5.42 0.38 10.90
CA ASN A 149 -5.96 0.15 9.58
C ASN A 149 -6.55 -1.25 9.46
N LYS A 150 -7.67 -1.37 8.75
CA LYS A 150 -8.27 -2.64 8.31
C LYS A 150 -7.66 -3.12 7.00
N LEU A 151 -7.21 -2.17 6.16
CA LEU A 151 -6.56 -2.39 4.88
C LEU A 151 -5.41 -1.41 4.71
N LEU A 152 -4.25 -1.89 4.29
CA LEU A 152 -3.11 -1.07 3.92
C LEU A 152 -2.80 -1.28 2.44
N LEU A 153 -2.78 -0.18 1.70
CA LEU A 153 -2.35 -0.13 0.31
C LEU A 153 -0.89 0.30 0.27
N ILE A 154 -0.02 -0.49 -0.35
CA ILE A 154 1.43 -0.23 -0.41
C ILE A 154 1.85 -0.22 -1.88
N ASP A 155 2.41 0.89 -2.34
CA ASP A 155 2.78 1.12 -3.73
C ASP A 155 4.30 1.01 -3.89
N GLU A 156 4.76 -0.04 -4.55
CA GLU A 156 6.15 -0.34 -4.93
C GLU A 156 7.20 -0.10 -3.81
N PRO A 157 7.04 -0.74 -2.63
CA PRO A 157 7.90 -0.45 -1.48
C PRO A 157 9.34 -0.90 -1.67
N SER A 158 9.64 -1.78 -2.63
CA SER A 158 10.99 -2.28 -2.92
C SER A 158 11.80 -1.37 -3.85
N GLU A 159 11.16 -0.38 -4.49
CA GLU A 159 11.83 0.44 -5.50
C GLU A 159 13.02 1.23 -4.94
N GLY A 160 14.16 1.09 -5.60
CA GLY A 160 15.40 1.79 -5.24
C GLY A 160 15.99 1.36 -3.89
N LEU A 161 15.61 0.20 -3.36
CA LEU A 161 16.19 -0.36 -2.14
C LEU A 161 17.30 -1.37 -2.44
N ALA A 162 18.32 -1.39 -1.58
CA ALA A 162 19.32 -2.45 -1.59
C ALA A 162 18.69 -3.80 -1.17
N PRO A 163 19.22 -4.96 -1.64
CA PRO A 163 18.64 -6.28 -1.37
C PRO A 163 18.39 -6.57 0.11
N ILE A 164 19.28 -6.16 0.98
CA ILE A 164 19.12 -6.37 2.44
C ILE A 164 17.91 -5.58 3.00
N LEU A 165 17.62 -4.39 2.46
CA LEU A 165 16.49 -3.58 2.87
C LEU A 165 15.18 -4.13 2.31
N ILE A 166 15.21 -4.75 1.13
CA ILE A 166 14.06 -5.48 0.57
C ILE A 166 13.66 -6.63 1.50
N GLN A 167 14.64 -7.41 2.00
CA GLN A 167 14.37 -8.49 2.95
C GLN A 167 13.75 -7.96 4.26
N GLN A 168 14.27 -6.87 4.80
CA GLN A 168 13.70 -6.25 5.99
C GLN A 168 12.27 -5.74 5.73
N MET A 169 12.00 -5.16 4.57
CA MET A 169 10.67 -4.71 4.17
C MET A 169 9.70 -5.87 4.03
N MET A 170 10.13 -6.98 3.43
CA MET A 170 9.33 -8.20 3.30
C MET A 170 8.91 -8.74 4.67
N GLU A 171 9.87 -8.83 5.62
CA GLU A 171 9.56 -9.28 6.98
C GLU A 171 8.59 -8.33 7.68
N ALA A 172 8.79 -7.03 7.53
CA ALA A 172 7.86 -6.03 8.04
C ALA A 172 6.44 -6.21 7.49
N ILE A 173 6.28 -6.45 6.19
CA ILE A 173 4.98 -6.67 5.56
C ILE A 173 4.34 -7.99 6.04
N ARG A 174 5.12 -9.07 6.26
CA ARG A 174 4.61 -10.34 6.84
C ARG A 174 4.05 -10.13 8.24
N VAL A 175 4.81 -9.47 9.10
CA VAL A 175 4.38 -9.18 10.48
C VAL A 175 3.14 -8.28 10.48
N LEU A 176 3.11 -7.31 9.58
CA LEU A 176 2.00 -6.38 9.41
C LEU A 176 0.70 -7.12 9.04
N CYS A 177 0.78 -8.08 8.12
CA CYS A 177 -0.39 -8.84 7.65
C CYS A 177 -1.07 -9.65 8.77
N GLN A 178 -0.39 -9.91 9.88
CA GLN A 178 -1.02 -10.54 11.05
C GLN A 178 -2.08 -9.65 11.71
N LYS A 179 -2.02 -8.33 11.48
CA LYS A 179 -2.93 -7.35 12.08
C LYS A 179 -3.86 -6.68 11.07
N THR A 180 -3.46 -6.60 9.80
CA THR A 180 -4.21 -5.87 8.79
C THR A 180 -4.17 -6.60 7.44
N THR A 181 -5.16 -6.35 6.59
CA THR A 181 -5.16 -6.80 5.19
C THR A 181 -4.20 -5.94 4.38
N VAL A 182 -3.49 -6.52 3.41
CA VAL A 182 -2.53 -5.78 2.57
C VAL A 182 -2.87 -5.95 1.09
N LEU A 183 -2.98 -4.84 0.37
CA LEU A 183 -2.87 -4.80 -1.09
C LEU A 183 -1.53 -4.18 -1.45
N LEU A 184 -0.65 -5.00 -2.00
CA LEU A 184 0.72 -4.64 -2.38
C LEU A 184 0.78 -4.44 -3.89
N VAL A 185 1.32 -3.33 -4.35
CA VAL A 185 1.71 -3.13 -5.74
C VAL A 185 3.20 -3.41 -5.86
N GLU A 186 3.59 -4.28 -6.79
CA GLU A 186 4.99 -4.63 -7.01
C GLU A 186 5.26 -4.98 -8.48
N GLN A 187 6.50 -4.75 -8.90
CA GLN A 187 7.06 -5.25 -10.15
C GLN A 187 8.04 -6.40 -9.90
N ASN A 188 8.61 -6.46 -8.70
CA ASN A 188 9.52 -7.52 -8.29
C ASN A 188 8.74 -8.80 -8.03
N PHE A 189 8.66 -9.68 -9.05
CA PHE A 189 7.94 -10.94 -8.97
C PHE A 189 8.46 -11.84 -7.84
N LEU A 190 9.79 -11.88 -7.62
CA LEU A 190 10.38 -12.69 -6.55
C LEU A 190 9.89 -12.24 -5.16
N MET A 191 9.84 -10.94 -4.91
CA MET A 191 9.28 -10.42 -3.68
C MET A 191 7.78 -10.71 -3.56
N ALA A 192 7.05 -10.48 -4.63
CA ALA A 192 5.60 -10.71 -4.70
C ALA A 192 5.24 -12.18 -4.41
N SER A 193 5.93 -13.12 -5.05
CA SER A 193 5.68 -14.57 -4.91
C SER A 193 5.97 -15.09 -3.50
N GLN A 194 6.92 -14.49 -2.80
CA GLN A 194 7.27 -14.89 -1.43
C GLN A 194 6.33 -14.29 -0.36
N LEU A 195 5.60 -13.23 -0.68
CA LEU A 195 4.73 -12.51 0.26
C LEU A 195 3.26 -12.81 0.06
N ALA A 196 2.81 -12.82 -1.18
CA ALA A 196 1.39 -12.77 -1.49
C ALA A 196 0.76 -14.15 -1.56
N LYS A 197 -0.48 -14.24 -1.05
CA LYS A 197 -1.33 -15.42 -1.23
C LYS A 197 -2.14 -15.33 -2.52
N ASN A 198 -2.54 -14.12 -2.90
CA ASN A 198 -3.35 -13.86 -4.08
C ASN A 198 -2.65 -12.85 -4.99
N TYR A 199 -2.94 -12.92 -6.27
CA TYR A 199 -2.42 -11.95 -7.24
C TYR A 199 -3.51 -11.44 -8.18
N THR A 200 -3.27 -10.27 -8.75
CA THR A 200 -3.97 -9.71 -9.91
C THR A 200 -2.94 -9.10 -10.84
N ILE A 201 -2.96 -9.45 -12.11
CA ILE A 201 -2.09 -8.82 -13.12
C ILE A 201 -2.89 -7.72 -13.81
N ILE A 202 -2.29 -6.53 -13.86
CA ILE A 202 -2.82 -5.38 -14.57
C ILE A 202 -1.93 -5.13 -15.79
N ASP A 203 -2.54 -5.03 -16.96
CA ASP A 203 -1.87 -4.66 -18.19
C ASP A 203 -2.78 -3.72 -18.99
N ASP A 204 -2.20 -2.62 -19.46
CA ASP A 204 -2.88 -1.58 -20.25
C ASP A 204 -4.26 -1.16 -19.69
N GLY A 205 -4.29 -0.88 -18.40
CA GLY A 205 -5.50 -0.44 -17.70
C GLY A 205 -6.55 -1.51 -17.44
N LYS A 206 -6.26 -2.79 -17.67
CA LYS A 206 -7.18 -3.93 -17.49
C LYS A 206 -6.61 -4.96 -16.54
N SER A 207 -7.48 -5.62 -15.78
CA SER A 207 -7.11 -6.84 -15.06
C SER A 207 -7.16 -8.03 -16.02
N VAL A 208 -5.99 -8.58 -16.35
CA VAL A 208 -5.87 -9.67 -17.36
C VAL A 208 -5.88 -11.05 -16.74
N GLN A 209 -5.41 -11.19 -15.50
CA GLN A 209 -5.36 -12.45 -14.78
C GLN A 209 -5.44 -12.23 -13.28
N ASN A 210 -6.06 -13.13 -12.54
CA ASN A 210 -6.07 -13.16 -11.08
C ASN A 210 -6.16 -14.60 -10.56
N GLY A 211 -5.72 -14.82 -9.34
CA GLY A 211 -5.74 -16.15 -8.73
C GLY A 211 -4.92 -16.29 -7.47
N LEU A 212 -4.64 -17.54 -7.10
CA LEU A 212 -3.71 -17.87 -6.04
C LEU A 212 -2.28 -17.81 -6.56
N MET A 213 -1.39 -17.21 -5.77
CA MET A 213 0.02 -17.03 -6.15
C MET A 213 0.73 -18.35 -6.43
N GLU A 214 0.40 -19.41 -5.70
CA GLU A 214 0.96 -20.74 -5.91
C GLU A 214 0.74 -21.27 -7.34
N ASN A 215 -0.43 -20.97 -7.93
CA ASN A 215 -0.73 -21.38 -9.32
C ASN A 215 0.15 -20.60 -10.32
N LEU A 216 0.33 -19.28 -10.08
CA LEU A 216 1.15 -18.44 -10.96
C LEU A 216 2.63 -18.85 -10.93
N VAL A 217 3.14 -19.26 -9.79
CA VAL A 217 4.52 -19.74 -9.64
C VAL A 217 4.71 -21.06 -10.37
N ASN A 218 3.76 -21.99 -10.26
CA ASN A 218 3.82 -23.30 -10.88
C ASN A 218 3.61 -23.25 -12.41
N ASP A 219 2.87 -22.27 -12.93
CA ASP A 219 2.66 -22.08 -14.38
C ASP A 219 3.88 -21.42 -15.07
N SER A 220 4.88 -20.99 -14.29
CA SER A 220 6.09 -20.30 -14.80
C SER A 220 7.26 -21.25 -15.06
N ASP A 221 7.12 -22.56 -14.76
CA ASP A 221 8.04 -23.65 -15.06
C ASP A 221 7.59 -24.41 -16.33
#